data_b17c0a486a56abc2fbd8bfc7a333e082
#
_entry.id   b17c0a486a56abc2fbd8bfc7a333e082
#
_cell.length_a   1.000
_cell.length_b   1.000
_cell.length_c   1.000
_cell.angle_alpha   90.00
_cell.angle_beta   90.00
_cell.angle_gamma   90.00
#
_symmetry.space_group_name_H-M   'P 1'
#
loop_
_entity.id
_entity.type
_entity.pdbx_description
1 polymer ?
#
loop_
_entity_poly.entity_id
_entity_poly.type
_entity_poly.pdbx_seq_one_letter_code
_entity_poly.pdbx_strand_id
1 'polypeptide(L)' 'MYEKFPYVHEDIVEYLDDMFTFDSLLQTLRDESAEYKIGYIKGARDIINHLRSIAKEQNER' A
#
# COMPACT_ATOMS: atom_id res chain seq x y z
N MET A 1 8.28 -21.01 -0.10
CA MET A 1 8.54 -19.64 0.35
C MET A 1 7.29 -18.91 0.77
N TYR A 2 6.28 -18.93 -0.10
CA TYR A 2 5.05 -18.21 0.17
C TYR A 2 4.26 -18.76 1.33
N GLU A 3 4.44 -20.03 1.62
CA GLU A 3 3.73 -20.62 2.74
C GLU A 3 4.14 -20.02 4.07
N LYS A 4 5.22 -19.24 4.09
CA LYS A 4 5.68 -18.59 5.31
C LYS A 4 5.08 -17.20 5.48
N PHE A 5 4.41 -16.68 4.48
CA PHE A 5 3.78 -15.39 4.58
C PHE A 5 2.39 -15.54 5.19
N PRO A 6 1.99 -14.60 6.04
CA PRO A 6 0.62 -14.63 6.55
C PRO A 6 -0.37 -14.46 5.41
N TYR A 7 -1.57 -14.95 5.63
CA TYR A 7 -2.62 -14.76 4.65
C TYR A 7 -3.01 -13.30 4.58
N VAL A 8 -3.13 -12.77 3.36
CA VAL A 8 -3.48 -11.37 3.15
C VAL A 8 -4.86 -11.32 2.52
N HIS A 9 -5.84 -10.78 3.24
CA HIS A 9 -7.19 -10.59 2.72
C HIS A 9 -7.22 -9.42 1.76
N GLU A 10 -7.95 -9.58 0.66
CA GLU A 10 -8.11 -8.50 -0.29
C GLU A 10 -8.82 -7.30 0.34
N ASP A 11 -9.70 -7.57 1.29
CA ASP A 11 -10.42 -6.48 1.97
C ASP A 11 -9.47 -5.54 2.69
N ILE A 12 -8.45 -6.08 3.35
CA ILE A 12 -7.53 -5.21 4.07
C ILE A 12 -6.65 -4.42 3.09
N VAL A 13 -6.34 -5.01 1.95
CA VAL A 13 -5.58 -4.28 0.93
C VAL A 13 -6.41 -3.11 0.40
N GLU A 14 -7.69 -3.34 0.15
CA GLU A 14 -8.57 -2.28 -0.32
C GLU A 14 -8.74 -1.19 0.74
N TYR A 15 -8.84 -1.59 1.99
CA TYR A 15 -8.92 -0.63 3.08
C TYR A 15 -7.68 0.26 3.10
N LEU A 16 -6.51 -0.34 2.99
CA LEU A 16 -5.27 0.44 3.00
C LEU A 16 -5.17 1.33 1.76
N ASP A 17 -5.61 0.82 0.63
CA ASP A 17 -5.60 1.60 -0.60
C ASP A 17 -6.48 2.84 -0.47
N ASP A 18 -7.65 2.69 0.17
CA ASP A 18 -8.56 3.80 0.37
C ASP A 18 -8.02 4.79 1.41
N MET A 19 -7.35 4.29 2.44
CA MET A 19 -6.81 5.15 3.50
C MET A 19 -5.60 5.94 3.02
N PHE A 20 -4.78 5.36 2.15
CA PHE A 20 -3.53 5.96 1.73
C PHE A 20 -3.56 6.32 0.25
N THR A 21 -4.62 7.05 -0.14
CA THR A 21 -4.70 7.57 -1.50
C THR A 21 -3.68 8.69 -1.69
N PHE A 22 -3.40 9.00 -2.94
CA PHE A 22 -2.47 10.08 -3.26
C PHE A 22 -2.92 11.39 -2.61
N ASP A 23 -4.20 11.72 -2.74
CA ASP A 23 -4.72 12.96 -2.17
C ASP A 23 -4.61 12.99 -0.65
N SER A 24 -4.96 11.86 -0.02
CA SER A 24 -4.90 11.77 1.44
C SER A 24 -3.47 11.96 1.93
N LEU A 25 -2.52 11.33 1.26
CA LEU A 25 -1.12 11.45 1.65
C LEU A 25 -0.57 12.85 1.42
N LEU A 26 -0.99 13.49 0.34
CA LEU A 26 -0.57 14.85 0.08
C LEU A 26 -1.04 15.80 1.18
N GLN A 27 -2.28 15.63 1.64
CA GLN A 27 -2.80 16.46 2.71
C GLN A 27 -2.05 16.23 4.02
N THR A 28 -1.76 14.97 4.32
CA THR A 28 -1.04 14.63 5.54
C THR A 28 0.36 15.21 5.53
N LEU A 29 1.00 15.24 4.36
CA LEU A 29 2.39 15.65 4.21
C LEU A 29 2.54 17.06 3.70
N ARG A 30 1.50 17.86 3.77
CA ARG A 30 1.48 19.17 3.09
C ARG A 30 2.63 20.10 3.52
N ASP A 31 3.11 19.93 4.75
CA ASP A 31 4.17 20.77 5.27
C ASP A 31 5.57 20.22 5.02
N GLU A 32 5.67 19.08 4.34
CA GLU A 32 6.94 18.46 4.06
C GLU A 32 7.50 18.92 2.71
N SER A 33 8.79 18.69 2.50
CA SER A 33 9.39 19.01 1.22
C SER A 33 8.81 18.14 0.11
N ALA A 34 8.97 18.62 -1.13
CA ALA A 34 8.51 17.85 -2.29
C ALA A 34 9.21 16.50 -2.38
N GLU A 35 10.50 16.47 -2.07
CA GLU A 35 11.27 15.23 -2.12
C GLU A 35 10.77 14.23 -1.09
N TYR A 36 10.49 14.73 0.12
CA TYR A 36 9.96 13.87 1.17
C TYR A 36 8.60 13.30 0.77
N LYS A 37 7.73 14.16 0.23
CA LYS A 37 6.40 13.72 -0.19
C LYS A 37 6.48 12.62 -1.24
N ILE A 38 7.32 12.80 -2.25
CA ILE A 38 7.44 11.83 -3.32
C ILE A 38 7.91 10.48 -2.77
N GLY A 39 8.95 10.50 -1.94
CA GLY A 39 9.48 9.26 -1.37
C GLY A 39 8.48 8.54 -0.50
N TYR A 40 7.78 9.31 0.36
CA TYR A 40 6.80 8.73 1.27
C TYR A 40 5.64 8.09 0.49
N ILE A 41 5.09 8.85 -0.47
CA ILE A 41 3.94 8.38 -1.24
C ILE A 41 4.31 7.16 -2.06
N LYS A 42 5.46 7.21 -2.72
CA LYS A 42 5.91 6.08 -3.51
C LYS A 42 6.11 4.84 -2.65
N GLY A 43 6.72 5.01 -1.48
CA GLY A 43 6.94 3.88 -0.59
C GLY A 43 5.63 3.27 -0.11
N ALA A 44 4.68 4.12 0.29
CA ALA A 44 3.38 3.64 0.76
C ALA A 44 2.65 2.91 -0.35
N ARG A 45 2.62 3.47 -1.56
CA ARG A 45 1.95 2.83 -2.67
C ARG A 45 2.64 1.54 -3.09
N ASP A 46 3.95 1.50 -3.03
CA ASP A 46 4.69 0.27 -3.36
C ASP A 46 4.35 -0.85 -2.40
N ILE A 47 4.24 -0.53 -1.11
CA ILE A 47 3.88 -1.54 -0.11
C ILE A 47 2.47 -2.06 -0.35
N ILE A 48 1.52 -1.16 -0.60
CA ILE A 48 0.14 -1.56 -0.86
C ILE A 48 0.06 -2.44 -2.10
N ASN A 49 0.77 -2.07 -3.15
CA ASN A 49 0.80 -2.86 -4.37
C ASN A 49 1.43 -4.23 -4.15
N HIS A 50 2.44 -4.29 -3.30
CA HIS A 50 3.07 -5.56 -2.97
C HIS A 50 2.09 -6.47 -2.24
N LEU A 51 1.37 -5.92 -1.26
CA LEU A 51 0.36 -6.68 -0.54
C LEU A 51 -0.76 -7.14 -1.46
N ARG A 52 -1.16 -6.28 -2.40
CA ARG A 52 -2.18 -6.65 -3.37
C ARG A 52 -1.72 -7.83 -4.22
N SER A 53 -0.48 -7.83 -4.62
CA SER A 53 0.07 -8.95 -5.41
C SER A 53 0.04 -10.24 -4.62
N ILE A 54 0.42 -10.17 -3.34
CA ILE A 54 0.39 -11.36 -2.48
C ILE A 54 -1.03 -11.86 -2.31
N ALA A 55 -1.97 -10.96 -2.03
CA ALA A 55 -3.36 -11.34 -1.81
C ALA A 55 -3.94 -11.98 -3.07
N LYS A 56 -3.64 -11.39 -4.22
CA LYS A 56 -4.14 -11.92 -5.48
C LYS A 56 -3.60 -13.31 -5.74
N GLU A 57 -2.31 -13.50 -5.51
CA GLU A 57 -1.68 -14.80 -5.73
C GLU A 57 -2.26 -15.85 -4.80
N GLN A 58 -2.49 -15.48 -3.54
CA GLN A 58 -3.05 -16.41 -2.57
C GLN A 58 -4.49 -16.79 -2.92
N ASN A 59 -5.24 -15.86 -3.47
CA ASN A 59 -6.65 -16.07 -3.74
C ASN A 59 -6.93 -16.70 -5.11
N GLU A 60 -5.91 -16.84 -5.92
CA GLU A 60 -6.08 -17.48 -7.23
C GLU A 60 -5.92 -19.00 -7.16
N ARG A 61 -5.68 -19.54 -6.01
CA ARG A 61 -5.49 -20.98 -5.85
C ARG A 61 -6.74 -21.77 -5.62
#